data_ad601318631bd1f572215694a7fe9d68
#
_entry.id   ad601318631bd1f572215694a7fe9d68
#
_cell.length_a   1.000
_cell.length_b   1.000
_cell.length_c   1.000
_cell.angle_alpha   90.00
_cell.angle_beta   90.00
_cell.angle_gamma   90.00
#
_symmetry.space_group_name_H-M   'P 1'
#
loop_
_entity.id
_entity.type
_entity.pdbx_description
1 polymer ?
#
loop_
_entity_poly.entity_id
_entity_poly.type
_entity_poly.pdbx_seq_one_letter_code
_entity_poly.pdbx_strand_id
1 'polypeptide(L)'
;MVLLGLILVLAVIGVSVWLLVARPWAAATDATPAPTSTATSGATPPATGSASPEPTPSASETPGVVACQAKDIEVTAVTDAETYPAGVNPQLSISLTNKGTTDCTIDVGSSTQVFMVSSGADVWWRSTDCQENPSSMIATLTAGSTVVSKEPVVWDRTRSSVETCAQENRQRAPGGGASYHVAVSIGGFPSAGTTQFLLY
;
A
#
# COMPACT_ATOMS: atom_id res chain seq x y z
N MET A 1 -19.11 -44.33 26.26
CA MET A 1 -17.75 -43.77 26.51
C MET A 1 -17.35 -42.72 25.48
N VAL A 2 -17.73 -42.81 24.19
CA VAL A 2 -17.38 -41.84 23.15
C VAL A 2 -17.97 -40.44 23.38
N LEU A 3 -19.22 -40.36 23.90
CA LEU A 3 -19.88 -39.08 24.13
C LEU A 3 -19.22 -38.26 25.26
N LEU A 4 -18.72 -38.95 26.29
CA LEU A 4 -18.04 -38.28 27.42
C LEU A 4 -16.67 -37.71 26.98
N GLY A 5 -15.96 -38.41 26.07
CA GLY A 5 -14.70 -37.93 25.50
C GLY A 5 -14.88 -36.69 24.63
N LEU A 6 -15.96 -36.63 23.82
CA LEU A 6 -16.27 -35.49 22.98
C LEU A 6 -16.55 -34.21 23.78
N ILE A 7 -17.29 -34.34 24.87
CA ILE A 7 -17.64 -33.21 25.78
C ILE A 7 -16.36 -32.67 26.43
N LEU A 8 -15.45 -33.54 26.85
CA LEU A 8 -14.19 -33.16 27.49
C LEU A 8 -13.27 -32.38 26.52
N VAL A 9 -13.18 -32.81 25.25
CA VAL A 9 -12.40 -32.13 24.21
C VAL A 9 -12.98 -30.73 23.91
N LEU A 10 -14.30 -30.60 23.80
CA LEU A 10 -14.95 -29.31 23.58
C LEU A 10 -14.77 -28.34 24.74
N ALA A 11 -14.77 -28.83 25.97
CA ALA A 11 -14.52 -28.03 27.17
C ALA A 11 -13.08 -27.49 27.20
N VAL A 12 -12.08 -28.30 26.84
CA VAL A 12 -10.67 -27.89 26.79
C VAL A 12 -10.44 -26.84 25.70
N ILE A 13 -11.05 -26.99 24.52
CA ILE A 13 -10.97 -26.02 23.43
C ILE A 13 -11.62 -24.69 23.87
N GLY A 14 -12.80 -24.72 24.52
CA GLY A 14 -13.50 -23.54 25.00
C GLY A 14 -12.68 -22.74 26.03
N VAL A 15 -12.05 -23.41 26.99
CA VAL A 15 -11.18 -22.78 28.00
C VAL A 15 -9.92 -22.18 27.36
N SER A 16 -9.32 -22.87 26.36
CA SER A 16 -8.12 -22.37 25.67
C SER A 16 -8.42 -21.10 24.86
N VAL A 17 -9.56 -21.05 24.17
CA VAL A 17 -10.00 -19.86 23.42
C VAL A 17 -10.32 -18.71 24.36
N TRP A 18 -10.97 -18.99 25.51
CA TRP A 18 -11.30 -17.96 26.50
C TRP A 18 -10.05 -17.33 27.13
N LEU A 19 -9.02 -18.11 27.43
CA LEU A 19 -7.73 -17.62 27.96
C LEU A 19 -6.94 -16.78 26.94
N LEU A 20 -7.10 -17.01 25.64
CA LEU A 20 -6.45 -16.21 24.59
C LEU A 20 -7.16 -14.86 24.36
N VAL A 21 -8.49 -14.81 24.52
CA VAL A 21 -9.29 -13.59 24.28
C VAL A 21 -9.34 -12.70 25.54
N ALA A 22 -9.24 -13.27 26.75
CA ALA A 22 -9.38 -12.55 28.02
C ALA A 22 -8.05 -12.05 28.62
N ARG A 23 -7.03 -11.74 27.80
CA ARG A 23 -5.82 -11.05 28.30
C ARG A 23 -6.11 -9.56 28.48
N PRO A 24 -6.34 -9.07 29.72
CA PRO A 24 -6.38 -7.63 29.96
C PRO A 24 -4.96 -7.08 29.79
N TRP A 25 -4.77 -6.19 28.87
CA TRP A 25 -3.57 -5.37 28.78
C TRP A 25 -3.57 -4.43 29.99
N ALA A 26 -2.72 -4.69 30.96
CA ALA A 26 -2.45 -3.78 32.06
C ALA A 26 -1.73 -2.53 31.47
N ALA A 27 -2.45 -1.44 31.41
CA ALA A 27 -1.87 -0.12 31.14
C ALA A 27 -1.05 0.28 32.36
N ALA A 28 0.27 0.37 32.20
CA ALA A 28 1.15 1.02 33.19
C ALA A 28 1.01 2.54 33.00
N THR A 29 0.40 3.20 33.96
CA THR A 29 0.42 4.66 34.10
C THR A 29 1.65 5.05 34.90
N ASP A 30 2.68 5.57 34.22
CA ASP A 30 3.74 6.32 34.87
C ASP A 30 3.45 7.82 34.78
N ALA A 31 3.19 8.41 35.93
CA ALA A 31 3.02 9.85 36.09
C ALA A 31 4.38 10.50 36.30
N THR A 32 4.81 11.33 35.38
CA THR A 32 5.99 12.21 35.54
C THR A 32 5.55 13.58 36.07
N PRO A 33 6.15 14.10 37.15
CA PRO A 33 5.80 15.42 37.69
C PRO A 33 6.44 16.53 36.84
N ALA A 34 5.64 17.59 36.58
CA ALA A 34 6.07 18.82 35.92
C ALA A 34 7.00 19.68 36.76
N PRO A 35 8.03 20.33 36.20
CA PRO A 35 8.76 21.38 36.90
C PRO A 35 8.05 22.71 36.77
N THR A 36 7.83 23.36 37.92
CA THR A 36 7.38 24.75 38.10
C THR A 36 8.46 25.71 37.63
N SER A 37 8.15 26.58 36.67
CA SER A 37 9.03 27.69 36.25
C SER A 37 8.53 29.01 36.86
N THR A 38 9.39 29.56 37.68
CA THR A 38 9.24 30.90 38.29
C THR A 38 9.53 31.99 37.26
N ALA A 39 8.61 32.94 37.13
CA ALA A 39 8.77 34.13 36.28
C ALA A 39 9.70 35.14 36.94
N THR A 40 10.64 35.68 36.17
CA THR A 40 11.33 36.95 36.53
C THR A 40 11.31 37.88 35.32
N SER A 41 10.68 39.04 35.50
CA SER A 41 10.62 40.16 34.56
C SER A 41 11.96 40.83 34.36
N GLY A 42 12.29 41.26 33.14
CA GLY A 42 13.42 42.15 32.88
C GLY A 42 13.62 42.52 31.42
N ALA A 43 13.09 43.71 31.05
CA ALA A 43 13.58 44.66 30.04
C ALA A 43 13.90 44.25 28.58
N THR A 44 13.16 44.82 27.65
CA THR A 44 13.44 45.06 26.21
C THR A 44 14.60 46.06 26.01
N PRO A 45 15.44 45.91 24.96
CA PRO A 45 15.31 46.64 23.68
C PRO A 45 15.87 45.84 22.46
N PRO A 46 16.07 46.41 21.23
CA PRO A 46 15.11 46.33 20.12
C PRO A 46 15.54 45.41 18.97
N ALA A 47 14.62 45.21 18.04
CA ALA A 47 14.65 44.40 16.85
C ALA A 47 15.91 44.47 15.97
N THR A 48 16.41 43.26 15.57
CA THR A 48 17.12 43.10 14.30
C THR A 48 16.61 41.80 13.68
N GLY A 49 16.14 41.86 12.43
CA GLY A 49 15.51 40.79 11.72
C GLY A 49 16.40 39.53 11.65
N SER A 50 15.84 38.41 12.06
CA SER A 50 16.43 37.13 11.81
C SER A 50 15.50 36.35 10.86
N ALA A 51 16.02 36.13 9.66
CA ALA A 51 15.38 35.29 8.67
C ALA A 51 15.10 33.91 9.28
N SER A 52 13.84 33.48 9.18
CA SER A 52 13.41 32.13 9.49
C SER A 52 14.17 31.16 8.57
N PRO A 53 14.86 30.12 9.09
CA PRO A 53 15.41 29.11 8.22
C PRO A 53 14.25 28.33 7.61
N GLU A 54 14.18 28.42 6.29
CA GLU A 54 13.37 27.56 5.43
C GLU A 54 13.71 26.08 5.74
N PRO A 55 12.73 25.18 5.96
CA PRO A 55 13.03 23.78 6.21
C PRO A 55 13.66 23.19 4.95
N THR A 56 14.95 22.94 5.01
CA THR A 56 15.68 22.16 4.00
C THR A 56 15.07 20.76 3.96
N PRO A 57 14.55 20.28 2.82
CA PRO A 57 14.12 18.89 2.70
C PRO A 57 15.35 18.00 2.90
N SER A 58 15.31 17.20 3.98
CA SER A 58 16.32 16.17 4.24
C SER A 58 16.08 15.02 3.25
N ALA A 59 16.60 15.17 2.03
CA ALA A 59 16.75 14.07 1.11
C ALA A 59 17.92 13.21 1.65
N SER A 60 17.64 12.00 2.10
CA SER A 60 18.65 10.96 2.31
C SER A 60 19.12 10.50 0.93
N GLU A 61 19.91 11.32 0.26
CA GLU A 61 20.52 10.94 -1.00
C GLU A 61 21.70 9.99 -0.71
N THR A 62 21.62 8.77 -1.21
CA THR A 62 22.78 7.91 -1.37
C THR A 62 23.73 8.62 -2.34
N PRO A 63 24.97 8.98 -1.93
CA PRO A 63 25.86 9.74 -2.78
C PRO A 63 26.13 9.01 -4.10
N GLY A 64 25.72 9.61 -5.23
CA GLY A 64 26.03 9.17 -6.57
C GLY A 64 24.94 8.50 -7.38
N VAL A 65 23.76 8.16 -6.80
CA VAL A 65 22.64 7.59 -7.56
C VAL A 65 21.56 8.65 -7.75
N VAL A 66 21.22 8.95 -9.01
CA VAL A 66 20.22 9.97 -9.36
C VAL A 66 18.81 9.39 -9.42
N ALA A 67 17.77 10.22 -9.29
CA ALA A 67 16.40 9.79 -9.49
C ALA A 67 16.15 9.28 -10.91
N CYS A 68 15.34 8.25 -11.06
CA CYS A 68 14.97 7.69 -12.36
C CYS A 68 14.25 8.73 -13.23
N GLN A 69 14.49 8.67 -14.53
CA GLN A 69 13.87 9.57 -15.51
C GLN A 69 12.85 8.80 -16.37
N ALA A 70 11.75 9.46 -16.73
CA ALA A 70 10.65 8.82 -17.46
C ALA A 70 11.07 8.18 -18.80
N LYS A 71 12.07 8.75 -19.49
CA LYS A 71 12.58 8.19 -20.74
C LYS A 71 13.27 6.83 -20.59
N ASP A 72 13.79 6.56 -19.39
CA ASP A 72 14.58 5.36 -19.07
C ASP A 72 13.77 4.30 -18.32
N ILE A 73 12.53 4.61 -17.90
CA ILE A 73 11.68 3.72 -17.13
C ILE A 73 10.55 3.17 -18.00
N GLU A 74 10.39 1.86 -17.94
CA GLU A 74 9.21 1.18 -18.49
C GLU A 74 8.45 0.49 -17.38
N VAL A 75 7.14 0.77 -17.33
CA VAL A 75 6.20 0.18 -16.38
C VAL A 75 5.18 -0.64 -17.14
N THR A 76 4.96 -1.87 -16.71
CA THR A 76 3.99 -2.79 -17.33
C THR A 76 3.12 -3.44 -16.24
N ALA A 77 1.81 -3.48 -16.49
CA ALA A 77 0.89 -4.27 -15.66
C ALA A 77 1.04 -5.75 -15.98
N VAL A 78 1.05 -6.59 -14.94
CA VAL A 78 1.15 -8.05 -15.05
C VAL A 78 -0.03 -8.69 -14.32
N THR A 79 -0.64 -9.69 -14.93
CA THR A 79 -1.67 -10.54 -14.32
C THR A 79 -1.14 -11.98 -14.23
N ASP A 80 -1.52 -12.71 -13.18
CA ASP A 80 -1.12 -14.12 -12.99
C ASP A 80 -1.80 -15.08 -13.99
N ALA A 81 -2.91 -14.64 -14.62
CA ALA A 81 -3.60 -15.37 -15.67
C ALA A 81 -4.29 -14.41 -16.67
N GLU A 82 -4.61 -14.91 -17.87
CA GLU A 82 -5.40 -14.18 -18.86
C GLU A 82 -6.92 -14.36 -18.66
N THR A 83 -7.32 -15.43 -17.97
CA THR A 83 -8.72 -15.77 -17.74
C THR A 83 -8.92 -16.26 -16.31
N TYR A 84 -10.02 -15.82 -15.69
CA TYR A 84 -10.35 -16.17 -14.31
C TYR A 84 -11.74 -16.80 -14.23
N PRO A 85 -11.86 -18.06 -13.81
CA PRO A 85 -13.14 -18.71 -13.52
C PRO A 85 -13.93 -17.98 -12.42
N ALA A 86 -15.21 -18.29 -12.31
CA ALA A 86 -16.05 -17.76 -11.23
C ALA A 86 -15.43 -18.02 -9.85
N GLY A 87 -15.35 -17.00 -9.02
CA GLY A 87 -14.81 -17.07 -7.66
C GLY A 87 -13.28 -16.99 -7.56
N VAL A 88 -12.53 -17.02 -8.67
CA VAL A 88 -11.08 -16.83 -8.67
C VAL A 88 -10.77 -15.35 -8.83
N ASN A 89 -9.98 -14.79 -7.91
CA ASN A 89 -9.61 -13.38 -7.91
C ASN A 89 -8.31 -13.15 -8.70
N PRO A 90 -8.27 -12.14 -9.58
CA PRO A 90 -7.05 -11.73 -10.27
C PRO A 90 -5.95 -11.28 -9.29
N GLN A 91 -4.72 -11.71 -9.55
CA GLN A 91 -3.53 -11.24 -8.87
C GLN A 91 -2.77 -10.32 -9.82
N LEU A 92 -2.57 -9.07 -9.39
CA LEU A 92 -2.05 -7.99 -10.20
C LEU A 92 -0.66 -7.61 -9.69
N SER A 93 0.30 -7.44 -10.60
CA SER A 93 1.68 -7.06 -10.28
C SER A 93 2.16 -5.93 -11.20
N ILE A 94 3.22 -5.26 -10.79
CA ILE A 94 3.92 -4.26 -11.60
C ILE A 94 5.26 -4.85 -12.03
N SER A 95 5.55 -4.82 -13.31
CA SER A 95 6.88 -5.00 -13.86
C SER A 95 7.50 -3.64 -14.14
N LEU A 96 8.69 -3.40 -13.61
CA LEU A 96 9.43 -2.14 -13.68
C LEU A 96 10.80 -2.40 -14.27
N THR A 97 11.11 -1.74 -15.39
CA THR A 97 12.37 -1.90 -16.11
C THR A 97 13.11 -0.57 -16.19
N ASN A 98 14.39 -0.56 -15.80
CA ASN A 98 15.31 0.53 -16.12
C ASN A 98 15.97 0.24 -17.48
N LYS A 99 15.53 0.90 -18.54
CA LYS A 99 16.12 0.79 -19.90
C LYS A 99 17.34 1.69 -20.10
N GLY A 100 17.64 2.52 -19.10
CA GLY A 100 18.80 3.40 -19.12
C GLY A 100 20.12 2.65 -18.94
N THR A 101 21.21 3.39 -19.08
CA THR A 101 22.58 2.86 -18.96
C THR A 101 23.21 3.12 -17.58
N THR A 102 22.47 3.76 -16.68
CA THR A 102 22.91 4.11 -15.32
C THR A 102 21.88 3.64 -14.28
N ASP A 103 22.37 3.29 -13.11
CA ASP A 103 21.52 3.00 -11.96
C ASP A 103 20.76 4.25 -11.56
N CYS A 104 19.52 4.08 -11.08
CA CYS A 104 18.70 5.19 -10.61
C CYS A 104 17.85 4.80 -9.39
N THR A 105 17.39 5.78 -8.62
CA THR A 105 16.52 5.58 -7.47
C THR A 105 15.08 5.95 -7.78
N ILE A 106 14.15 5.19 -7.21
CA ILE A 106 12.71 5.40 -7.36
C ILE A 106 11.99 4.98 -6.07
N ASP A 107 10.90 5.66 -5.74
CA ASP A 107 10.01 5.19 -4.67
C ASP A 107 9.10 4.09 -5.22
N VAL A 108 9.29 2.88 -4.71
CA VAL A 108 8.48 1.69 -5.02
C VAL A 108 7.51 1.34 -3.88
N GLY A 109 7.36 2.21 -2.90
CA GLY A 109 6.44 2.01 -1.79
C GLY A 109 4.97 2.06 -2.21
N SER A 110 4.10 1.53 -1.37
CA SER A 110 2.66 1.46 -1.65
C SER A 110 2.00 2.84 -1.81
N SER A 111 2.62 3.91 -1.28
CA SER A 111 2.15 5.30 -1.48
C SER A 111 2.24 5.78 -2.92
N THR A 112 3.10 5.18 -3.74
CA THR A 112 3.32 5.54 -5.14
C THR A 112 2.81 4.51 -6.14
N GLN A 113 2.34 3.35 -5.65
CA GLN A 113 1.75 2.30 -6.48
C GLN A 113 0.26 2.53 -6.69
N VAL A 114 -0.17 2.52 -7.94
CA VAL A 114 -1.59 2.57 -8.30
C VAL A 114 -1.88 1.45 -9.28
N PHE A 115 -2.90 0.66 -8.99
CA PHE A 115 -3.53 -0.28 -9.92
C PHE A 115 -4.93 0.23 -10.24
N MET A 116 -5.31 0.21 -11.50
CA MET A 116 -6.64 0.60 -11.96
C MET A 116 -7.19 -0.48 -12.88
N VAL A 117 -8.34 -1.03 -12.53
CA VAL A 117 -9.08 -1.99 -13.36
C VAL A 117 -10.27 -1.30 -14.00
N SER A 118 -10.40 -1.43 -15.32
CA SER A 118 -11.50 -0.85 -16.10
C SER A 118 -12.10 -1.86 -17.09
N SER A 119 -13.35 -1.62 -17.51
CA SER A 119 -13.99 -2.29 -18.64
C SER A 119 -14.52 -1.23 -19.59
N GLY A 120 -13.89 -1.10 -20.75
CA GLY A 120 -14.10 0.05 -21.63
C GLY A 120 -13.73 1.37 -20.90
N ALA A 121 -14.64 2.34 -20.92
CA ALA A 121 -14.46 3.62 -20.22
C ALA A 121 -14.86 3.58 -18.73
N ASP A 122 -15.43 2.48 -18.26
CA ASP A 122 -15.91 2.35 -16.88
C ASP A 122 -14.79 1.84 -15.97
N VAL A 123 -14.39 2.65 -14.97
CA VAL A 123 -13.43 2.26 -13.95
C VAL A 123 -14.16 1.45 -12.87
N TRP A 124 -13.72 0.22 -12.67
CA TRP A 124 -14.26 -0.69 -11.69
C TRP A 124 -13.57 -0.61 -10.35
N TRP A 125 -12.26 -0.46 -10.35
CA TRP A 125 -11.50 -0.52 -9.12
C TRP A 125 -10.18 0.25 -9.21
N ARG A 126 -9.80 0.85 -8.08
CA ARG A 126 -8.48 1.44 -7.86
C ARG A 126 -7.92 0.94 -6.54
N SER A 127 -6.66 0.54 -6.52
CA SER A 127 -6.00 0.08 -5.29
C SER A 127 -5.93 1.17 -4.20
N THR A 128 -5.94 2.42 -4.61
CA THR A 128 -5.84 3.58 -3.70
C THR A 128 -7.16 3.96 -3.03
N ASP A 129 -8.31 3.49 -3.53
CA ASP A 129 -9.62 3.90 -2.99
C ASP A 129 -9.79 3.48 -1.52
N CYS A 130 -9.36 2.25 -1.18
CA CYS A 130 -9.49 1.68 0.17
C CYS A 130 -8.11 1.33 0.76
N GLN A 131 -7.08 2.02 0.35
CA GLN A 131 -5.72 1.77 0.84
C GLN A 131 -5.56 2.28 2.27
N GLU A 132 -5.06 1.42 3.15
CA GLU A 132 -4.70 1.76 4.52
C GLU A 132 -3.18 1.80 4.68
N ASN A 133 -2.69 2.78 5.46
CA ASN A 133 -1.29 2.92 5.86
C ASN A 133 -0.29 2.85 4.67
N PRO A 134 -0.45 3.68 3.63
CA PRO A 134 0.50 3.71 2.52
C PRO A 134 1.90 4.09 3.02
N SER A 135 2.93 3.44 2.48
CA SER A 135 4.32 3.64 2.87
C SER A 135 5.20 3.97 1.67
N SER A 136 6.27 4.74 1.90
CA SER A 136 7.32 5.01 0.93
C SER A 136 8.47 4.00 1.09
N MET A 137 9.08 3.58 -0.02
CA MET A 137 10.24 2.70 -0.05
C MET A 137 11.13 3.05 -1.23
N ILE A 138 12.25 3.72 -0.97
CA ILE A 138 13.21 4.05 -2.02
C ILE A 138 14.03 2.81 -2.37
N ALA A 139 14.06 2.46 -3.65
CA ALA A 139 14.84 1.36 -4.20
C ALA A 139 15.77 1.85 -5.32
N THR A 140 16.92 1.18 -5.47
CA THR A 140 17.82 1.40 -6.61
C THR A 140 17.49 0.38 -7.70
N LEU A 141 17.23 0.88 -8.90
CA LEU A 141 17.08 0.07 -10.11
C LEU A 141 18.40 0.06 -10.88
N THR A 142 19.01 -1.12 -10.97
CA THR A 142 20.22 -1.30 -11.76
C THR A 142 19.94 -1.07 -13.24
N ALA A 143 20.89 -0.47 -13.93
CA ALA A 143 20.83 -0.25 -15.37
C ALA A 143 20.53 -1.55 -16.13
N GLY A 144 19.58 -1.49 -17.07
CA GLY A 144 19.15 -2.64 -17.88
C GLY A 144 18.36 -3.71 -17.12
N SER A 145 18.07 -3.53 -15.82
CA SER A 145 17.35 -4.55 -15.03
C SER A 145 15.83 -4.40 -15.11
N THR A 146 15.15 -5.54 -14.96
CA THR A 146 13.70 -5.62 -14.75
C THR A 146 13.42 -6.27 -13.41
N VAL A 147 12.52 -5.67 -12.63
CA VAL A 147 12.00 -6.19 -11.37
C VAL A 147 10.48 -6.30 -11.43
N VAL A 148 9.92 -7.29 -10.74
CA VAL A 148 8.48 -7.49 -10.64
C VAL A 148 8.08 -7.43 -9.17
N SER A 149 6.88 -6.95 -8.88
CA SER A 149 6.32 -6.93 -7.51
C SER A 149 6.48 -8.30 -6.86
N LYS A 150 7.08 -8.32 -5.65
CA LYS A 150 7.28 -9.56 -4.90
C LYS A 150 5.95 -10.18 -4.46
N GLU A 151 5.02 -9.33 -4.05
CA GLU A 151 3.68 -9.72 -3.62
C GLU A 151 2.66 -9.06 -4.55
N PRO A 152 1.74 -9.84 -5.15
CA PRO A 152 0.70 -9.29 -5.99
C PRO A 152 -0.38 -8.60 -5.17
N VAL A 153 -1.03 -7.63 -5.77
CA VAL A 153 -2.27 -7.03 -5.24
C VAL A 153 -3.45 -7.85 -5.76
N VAL A 154 -4.31 -8.30 -4.86
CA VAL A 154 -5.49 -9.11 -5.22
C VAL A 154 -6.70 -8.21 -5.41
N TRP A 155 -7.35 -8.29 -6.58
CA TRP A 155 -8.64 -7.65 -6.80
C TRP A 155 -9.77 -8.64 -6.50
N ASP A 156 -10.64 -8.29 -5.56
CA ASP A 156 -11.76 -9.14 -5.10
C ASP A 156 -12.97 -9.15 -6.07
N ARG A 157 -12.81 -8.62 -7.27
CA ARG A 157 -13.82 -8.50 -8.32
C ARG A 157 -15.01 -7.61 -7.91
N THR A 158 -14.80 -6.68 -7.00
CA THR A 158 -15.82 -5.69 -6.61
C THR A 158 -15.45 -4.29 -7.05
N ARG A 159 -16.46 -3.45 -7.26
CA ARG A 159 -16.27 -2.03 -7.51
C ARG A 159 -15.74 -1.34 -6.25
N SER A 160 -14.80 -0.42 -6.42
CA SER A 160 -14.32 0.43 -5.32
C SER A 160 -14.69 1.90 -5.52
N SER A 161 -14.83 2.59 -4.42
CA SER A 161 -14.76 4.04 -4.28
C SER A 161 -14.41 4.35 -2.82
N VAL A 162 -13.88 5.53 -2.55
CA VAL A 162 -13.51 5.95 -1.19
C VAL A 162 -14.70 5.87 -0.23
N GLU A 163 -15.92 6.17 -0.72
CA GLU A 163 -17.15 6.17 0.08
C GLU A 163 -17.67 4.76 0.40
N THR A 164 -17.22 3.75 -0.35
CA THR A 164 -17.76 2.38 -0.23
C THR A 164 -16.82 1.39 0.42
N CYS A 165 -15.66 1.82 0.91
CA CYS A 165 -14.65 0.94 1.49
C CYS A 165 -15.17 0.10 2.66
N ALA A 166 -16.01 0.68 3.52
CA ALA A 166 -16.61 0.00 4.67
C ALA A 166 -17.87 -0.82 4.33
N GLN A 167 -18.31 -0.84 3.06
CA GLN A 167 -19.54 -1.55 2.68
C GLN A 167 -19.24 -3.00 2.33
N GLU A 168 -19.98 -3.93 2.93
CA GLU A 168 -19.87 -5.37 2.65
C GLU A 168 -20.49 -5.76 1.28
N ASN A 169 -21.51 -5.00 0.82
CA ASN A 169 -22.29 -5.30 -0.39
C ASN A 169 -21.88 -4.44 -1.58
N ARG A 170 -20.56 -4.34 -1.85
CA ARG A 170 -20.07 -3.64 -3.06
C ARG A 170 -20.48 -4.40 -4.32
N GLN A 171 -20.77 -3.63 -5.40
CA GLN A 171 -21.16 -4.20 -6.69
C GLN A 171 -20.07 -5.15 -7.21
N ARG A 172 -20.44 -6.38 -7.55
CA ARG A 172 -19.50 -7.34 -8.15
C ARG A 172 -19.36 -7.08 -9.65
N ALA A 173 -18.13 -7.23 -10.13
CA ALA A 173 -17.83 -7.16 -11.55
C ALA A 173 -18.50 -8.32 -12.30
N PRO A 174 -19.17 -8.05 -13.44
CA PRO A 174 -19.71 -9.10 -14.30
C PRO A 174 -18.67 -10.12 -14.72
N GLY A 175 -19.09 -11.39 -14.78
CA GLY A 175 -18.34 -12.50 -15.36
C GLY A 175 -18.86 -12.86 -16.74
N GLY A 176 -18.85 -14.18 -17.09
CA GLY A 176 -19.40 -14.68 -18.35
C GLY A 176 -18.58 -14.31 -19.58
N GLY A 177 -17.26 -14.11 -19.42
CA GLY A 177 -16.35 -13.70 -20.48
C GLY A 177 -16.20 -12.18 -20.59
N ALA A 178 -16.61 -11.42 -19.58
CA ALA A 178 -16.44 -9.97 -19.57
C ALA A 178 -14.95 -9.58 -19.56
N SER A 179 -14.61 -8.58 -20.39
CA SER A 179 -13.23 -8.11 -20.60
C SER A 179 -12.89 -6.96 -19.65
N TYR A 180 -11.76 -7.07 -18.99
CA TYR A 180 -11.20 -6.06 -18.11
C TYR A 180 -9.76 -5.73 -18.52
N HIS A 181 -9.33 -4.54 -18.17
CA HIS A 181 -7.99 -4.04 -18.44
C HIS A 181 -7.40 -3.48 -17.16
N VAL A 182 -6.17 -3.86 -16.84
CA VAL A 182 -5.42 -3.27 -15.73
C VAL A 182 -4.36 -2.32 -16.27
N ALA A 183 -4.37 -1.08 -15.75
CA ALA A 183 -3.31 -0.09 -15.87
C ALA A 183 -2.62 0.06 -14.51
N VAL A 184 -1.34 0.40 -14.52
CA VAL A 184 -0.58 0.60 -13.28
C VAL A 184 0.27 1.86 -13.36
N SER A 185 0.65 2.39 -12.20
CA SER A 185 1.73 3.37 -12.08
C SER A 185 2.54 3.12 -10.81
N ILE A 186 3.81 3.55 -10.81
CA ILE A 186 4.72 3.43 -9.68
C ILE A 186 5.76 4.54 -9.73
N GLY A 187 6.04 5.19 -8.58
CA GLY A 187 7.03 6.27 -8.51
C GLY A 187 6.74 7.46 -9.42
N GLY A 188 5.46 7.69 -9.78
CA GLY A 188 5.05 8.73 -10.74
C GLY A 188 5.12 8.30 -12.22
N PHE A 189 5.55 7.07 -12.54
CA PHE A 189 5.63 6.56 -13.91
C PHE A 189 4.42 5.67 -14.22
N PRO A 190 3.54 6.05 -15.16
CA PRO A 190 2.43 5.22 -15.59
C PRO A 190 2.88 4.12 -16.56
N SER A 191 2.14 3.02 -16.63
CA SER A 191 2.30 2.03 -17.70
C SER A 191 1.93 2.62 -19.06
N ALA A 192 2.70 2.25 -20.11
CA ALA A 192 2.45 2.72 -21.48
C ALA A 192 1.14 2.17 -22.06
N GLY A 193 0.63 1.07 -21.52
CA GLY A 193 -0.60 0.41 -21.95
C GLY A 193 -1.27 -0.32 -20.81
N THR A 194 -2.30 -1.08 -21.15
CA THR A 194 -3.06 -1.92 -20.21
C THR A 194 -2.86 -3.40 -20.53
N THR A 195 -2.98 -4.25 -19.52
CA THR A 195 -3.03 -5.71 -19.69
C THR A 195 -4.47 -6.18 -19.60
N GLN A 196 -4.95 -6.89 -20.63
CA GLN A 196 -6.31 -7.42 -20.71
C GLN A 196 -6.40 -8.77 -20.01
N PHE A 197 -7.56 -9.01 -19.36
CA PHE A 197 -7.95 -10.32 -18.84
C PHE A 197 -9.47 -10.49 -18.89
N LEU A 198 -9.94 -11.73 -18.78
CA LEU A 198 -11.36 -12.08 -18.86
C LEU A 198 -11.85 -12.68 -17.53
N LEU A 199 -13.07 -12.28 -17.11
CA LEU A 199 -13.77 -12.86 -15.96
C LEU A 199 -14.92 -13.77 -16.44
N TYR A 200 -14.96 -14.99 -15.91
CA TYR A 200 -16.03 -15.96 -16.13
C TYR A 200 -16.87 -16.21 -14.88
#